data_2b529261759d80193823a71509460000
#
_entry.id   2b529261759d80193823a71509460000
#
_cell.length_a   1.000
_cell.length_b   1.000
_cell.length_c   1.000
_cell.angle_alpha   90.00
_cell.angle_beta   90.00
_cell.angle_gamma   90.00
#
_symmetry.space_group_name_H-M   'P 1'
#
loop_
_entity.id
_entity.type
_entity.pdbx_description
1 polymer ?
#
loop_
_entity_poly.entity_id
_entity_poly.type
_entity_poly.pdbx_seq_one_letter_code
_entity_poly.pdbx_strand_id
1 'polypeptide(L)'
;MYCYTLLKFSASTARTNKKLLYFCITTVNYHIVNYSLMKNLYQKFLASTGVSTDTRNIAKGSIYFALKGASFNGNTFAAEALEKGAQYAVIDEAAYQTSDKMILVSDVLTTLQELATYHRNTLKTLVIGITGSNGKTTTKELIKSVLSQQLNVVATQGNLNNNIGVPLTLLSIKPETDIAIVEMGANHPGEIAFLCNIAQPDYGYITSIGKAHLEGFGSFEGVIQTKGELYDYLKAHQKTIIANADNPITEALLADYHNEYSFGVGKGVNIAVQCLGTQPVTIQFEDASTQTTEEGERVLIEGFTDAPTVATSHLVGSYNFTNIAAAVAFGKFFKLSNEAIKRGIEAYIPQNNRSQLMQWGSNTVLLDAYNANPSSMAAAIDNLLTMSDEKKKVLILGDMFELGNYAAEEHQRIVDKLKNYEWEGVYLVGSNFAKTQSPYPQYETFEAFKEVFPTLSFNNCLLLIKGSRGMALERLIQVK
;
A
#
# COMPACT_ATOMS: atom_id res chain seq x y z
N MET A 1 4.50 21.93 27.89
CA MET A 1 3.79 21.95 29.17
C MET A 1 4.20 20.80 30.09
N TYR A 2 4.47 19.59 29.60
CA TYR A 2 4.95 18.43 30.38
C TYR A 2 6.33 18.64 31.06
N CYS A 3 7.25 19.36 30.45
CA CYS A 3 8.60 19.61 31.02
C CYS A 3 8.57 20.52 32.27
N TYR A 4 7.62 21.45 32.36
CA TYR A 4 7.51 22.38 33.51
C TYR A 4 6.93 21.69 34.76
N THR A 5 6.13 20.63 34.58
CA THR A 5 5.53 19.88 35.69
C THR A 5 6.55 18.92 36.31
N LEU A 6 7.45 18.33 35.53
CA LEU A 6 8.53 17.46 36.01
C LEU A 6 9.61 18.24 36.84
N LEU A 7 9.89 19.47 36.47
CA LEU A 7 10.84 20.32 37.21
C LEU A 7 10.33 20.76 38.58
N LYS A 8 9.02 20.94 38.78
CA LYS A 8 8.43 21.26 40.08
C LYS A 8 8.38 20.06 41.04
N PHE A 9 8.25 18.83 40.52
CA PHE A 9 8.25 17.61 41.34
C PHE A 9 9.64 17.25 41.90
N SER A 10 10.71 17.64 41.20
CA SER A 10 12.09 17.30 41.58
C SER A 10 12.65 18.11 42.76
N ALA A 11 12.13 19.29 43.04
CA ALA A 11 12.66 20.15 44.09
C ALA A 11 12.32 19.70 45.52
N SER A 12 11.25 18.95 45.73
CA SER A 12 10.84 18.49 47.07
C SER A 12 11.37 17.10 47.48
N THR A 13 11.80 16.28 46.49
CA THR A 13 12.28 14.90 46.70
C THR A 13 13.76 14.69 46.40
N ALA A 14 14.48 15.78 46.09
CA ALA A 14 15.90 15.76 45.63
C ALA A 14 16.91 15.29 46.68
N ARG A 15 16.52 15.02 47.92
CA ARG A 15 17.44 14.51 48.95
C ARG A 15 17.67 12.99 48.93
N THR A 16 16.93 12.20 48.17
CA THR A 16 17.02 10.74 48.28
C THR A 16 17.43 9.99 47.00
N ASN A 17 17.62 10.63 45.82
CA ASN A 17 17.98 9.83 44.64
C ASN A 17 18.85 10.55 43.60
N LYS A 18 20.17 10.67 43.87
CA LYS A 18 21.16 11.14 42.88
C LYS A 18 21.05 10.40 41.52
N LYS A 19 20.66 9.13 41.53
CA LYS A 19 20.45 8.35 40.29
C LYS A 19 19.26 8.84 39.49
N LEU A 20 18.14 9.23 40.12
CA LEU A 20 16.96 9.74 39.41
C LEU A 20 17.24 11.11 38.78
N LEU A 21 17.94 11.99 39.50
CA LEU A 21 18.34 13.30 38.99
C LEU A 21 19.31 13.16 37.81
N TYR A 22 20.29 12.24 37.91
CA TYR A 22 21.25 11.98 36.84
C TYR A 22 20.52 11.41 35.61
N PHE A 23 19.58 10.49 35.79
CA PHE A 23 18.72 9.95 34.72
C PHE A 23 17.87 11.03 34.06
N CYS A 24 17.21 11.90 34.83
CA CYS A 24 16.42 13.02 34.29
C CYS A 24 17.32 14.01 33.51
N ILE A 25 18.50 14.37 34.02
CA ILE A 25 19.42 15.29 33.34
C ILE A 25 19.97 14.67 32.05
N THR A 26 20.34 13.40 32.05
CA THR A 26 20.83 12.70 30.86
C THR A 26 19.73 12.56 29.80
N THR A 27 18.50 12.25 30.22
CA THR A 27 17.35 12.15 29.31
C THR A 27 17.00 13.52 28.70
N VAL A 28 16.99 14.60 29.50
CA VAL A 28 16.72 15.96 29.00
C VAL A 28 17.83 16.42 28.05
N ASN A 29 19.11 16.19 28.38
CA ASN A 29 20.23 16.53 27.51
C ASN A 29 20.19 15.73 26.21
N TYR A 30 19.85 14.43 26.25
CA TYR A 30 19.69 13.60 25.08
C TYR A 30 18.59 14.14 24.14
N HIS A 31 17.43 14.53 24.67
CA HIS A 31 16.37 15.15 23.89
C HIS A 31 16.76 16.50 23.30
N ILE A 32 17.51 17.33 24.03
CA ILE A 32 17.96 18.63 23.52
C ILE A 32 18.97 18.46 22.38
N VAL A 33 19.92 17.54 22.53
CA VAL A 33 20.95 17.26 21.52
C VAL A 33 20.31 16.69 20.25
N ASN A 34 19.40 15.70 20.40
CA ASN A 34 18.68 15.11 19.26
C ASN A 34 17.79 16.15 18.56
N TYR A 35 17.11 17.02 19.30
CA TYR A 35 16.29 18.08 18.72
C TYR A 35 17.15 19.08 17.90
N SER A 36 18.32 19.47 18.42
CA SER A 36 19.25 20.36 17.71
C SER A 36 19.83 19.70 16.45
N LEU A 37 20.21 18.43 16.53
CA LEU A 37 20.70 17.65 15.40
C LEU A 37 19.61 17.53 14.32
N MET A 38 18.39 17.16 14.71
CA MET A 38 17.26 17.02 13.79
C MET A 38 16.92 18.34 13.10
N LYS A 39 16.89 19.45 13.84
CA LYS A 39 16.66 20.78 13.26
C LYS A 39 17.73 21.16 12.24
N ASN A 40 18.99 20.87 12.52
CA ASN A 40 20.11 21.14 11.59
C ASN A 40 20.00 20.26 10.34
N LEU A 41 19.75 18.95 10.51
CA LEU A 41 19.55 18.01 9.41
C LEU A 41 18.35 18.42 8.54
N TYR A 42 17.27 18.89 9.16
CA TYR A 42 16.09 19.37 8.45
C TYR A 42 16.39 20.61 7.59
N GLN A 43 17.20 21.56 8.09
CA GLN A 43 17.62 22.71 7.26
C GLN A 43 18.46 22.27 6.05
N LYS A 44 19.33 21.28 6.24
CA LYS A 44 20.11 20.68 5.13
C LYS A 44 19.18 19.96 4.14
N PHE A 45 18.17 19.25 4.64
CA PHE A 45 17.15 18.61 3.80
C PHE A 45 16.38 19.61 2.95
N LEU A 46 15.92 20.72 3.53
CA LEU A 46 15.20 21.77 2.79
C LEU A 46 16.08 22.43 1.70
N ALA A 47 17.39 22.49 1.89
CA ALA A 47 18.34 23.01 0.91
C ALA A 47 18.82 21.97 -0.12
N SER A 48 18.41 20.71 0.04
CA SER A 48 18.80 19.60 -0.83
C SER A 48 17.77 19.38 -1.95
N THR A 49 18.14 18.53 -2.91
CA THR A 49 17.21 18.07 -3.97
C THR A 49 16.32 16.90 -3.53
N GLY A 50 16.46 16.42 -2.28
CA GLY A 50 15.75 15.31 -1.69
C GLY A 50 16.68 14.29 -1.04
N VAL A 51 16.19 13.09 -0.80
CA VAL A 51 16.92 11.99 -0.17
C VAL A 51 17.12 10.80 -1.09
N SER A 52 18.21 10.05 -0.89
CA SER A 52 18.47 8.78 -1.57
C SER A 52 18.99 7.76 -0.55
N THR A 53 18.65 6.49 -0.77
CA THR A 53 19.17 5.34 -0.02
C THR A 53 19.94 4.37 -0.93
N ASP A 54 20.12 4.74 -2.22
CA ASP A 54 20.73 3.88 -3.24
C ASP A 54 21.75 4.68 -4.07
N THR A 55 23.04 4.30 -3.98
CA THR A 55 24.14 4.97 -4.69
C THR A 55 24.13 4.77 -6.21
N ARG A 56 23.34 3.85 -6.72
CA ARG A 56 23.16 3.65 -8.18
C ARG A 56 22.35 4.79 -8.82
N ASN A 57 21.51 5.48 -8.01
CA ASN A 57 20.59 6.54 -8.44
C ASN A 57 20.72 7.79 -7.55
N ILE A 58 21.93 8.33 -7.40
CA ILE A 58 22.16 9.57 -6.64
C ILE A 58 21.75 10.77 -7.49
N ALA A 59 20.75 11.52 -7.00
CA ALA A 59 20.46 12.84 -7.55
C ALA A 59 21.49 13.86 -7.05
N LYS A 60 22.02 14.71 -7.95
CA LYS A 60 22.95 15.78 -7.58
C LYS A 60 22.30 16.71 -6.55
N GLY A 61 22.99 16.96 -5.45
CA GLY A 61 22.50 17.80 -4.36
C GLY A 61 21.59 17.08 -3.34
N SER A 62 21.38 15.76 -3.47
CA SER A 62 20.59 14.98 -2.51
C SER A 62 21.36 14.70 -1.21
N ILE A 63 20.65 14.20 -0.20
CA ILE A 63 21.24 13.61 1.00
C ILE A 63 21.16 12.08 0.89
N TYR A 64 22.30 11.43 0.98
CA TYR A 64 22.39 9.98 1.03
C TYR A 64 22.21 9.46 2.45
N PHE A 65 21.32 8.50 2.67
CA PHE A 65 21.14 7.78 3.93
C PHE A 65 21.75 6.38 3.82
N ALA A 66 22.81 6.13 4.55
CA ALA A 66 23.64 4.93 4.50
C ALA A 66 22.99 3.76 5.27
N LEU A 67 21.84 3.28 4.82
CA LEU A 67 21.09 2.21 5.47
C LEU A 67 21.90 0.91 5.49
N LYS A 68 21.68 0.08 6.52
CA LYS A 68 22.21 -1.28 6.64
C LYS A 68 21.12 -2.30 6.35
N GLY A 69 21.49 -3.37 5.66
CA GLY A 69 20.65 -4.54 5.43
C GLY A 69 21.35 -5.80 5.92
N ALA A 70 20.67 -6.95 5.85
CA ALA A 70 21.21 -8.21 6.30
C ALA A 70 22.52 -8.63 5.58
N SER A 71 22.70 -8.20 4.33
CA SER A 71 23.84 -8.58 3.47
C SER A 71 24.67 -7.40 2.98
N PHE A 72 24.39 -6.17 3.39
CA PHE A 72 25.13 -4.99 2.96
C PHE A 72 25.20 -3.92 4.05
N ASN A 73 26.25 -3.08 4.00
CA ASN A 73 26.45 -1.94 4.86
C ASN A 73 26.52 -0.67 4.01
N GLY A 74 25.49 0.18 4.09
CA GLY A 74 25.40 1.42 3.34
C GLY A 74 26.51 2.42 3.68
N ASN A 75 27.10 2.37 4.90
CA ASN A 75 28.19 3.25 5.30
C ASN A 75 29.40 3.13 4.37
N THR A 76 29.68 1.93 3.83
CA THR A 76 30.80 1.71 2.89
C THR A 76 30.68 2.50 1.59
N PHE A 77 29.47 2.93 1.23
CA PHE A 77 29.16 3.68 0.01
C PHE A 77 29.04 5.20 0.23
N ALA A 78 29.25 5.69 1.46
CA ALA A 78 29.06 7.11 1.78
C ALA A 78 30.00 8.04 0.99
N ALA A 79 31.27 7.65 0.81
CA ALA A 79 32.23 8.39 0.00
C ALA A 79 31.83 8.42 -1.48
N GLU A 80 31.46 7.26 -2.03
CA GLU A 80 30.97 7.12 -3.41
C GLU A 80 29.72 7.98 -3.65
N ALA A 81 28.79 8.03 -2.69
CA ALA A 81 27.59 8.86 -2.80
C ALA A 81 27.95 10.37 -2.93
N LEU A 82 28.92 10.86 -2.15
CA LEU A 82 29.41 12.24 -2.24
C LEU A 82 30.10 12.50 -3.60
N GLU A 83 30.92 11.56 -4.08
CA GLU A 83 31.56 11.64 -5.41
C GLU A 83 30.55 11.69 -6.56
N LYS A 84 29.43 10.94 -6.44
CA LYS A 84 28.31 10.94 -7.38
C LYS A 84 27.43 12.19 -7.31
N GLY A 85 27.70 13.08 -6.35
CA GLY A 85 27.06 14.38 -6.28
C GLY A 85 26.05 14.53 -5.15
N ALA A 86 25.96 13.60 -4.19
CA ALA A 86 25.23 13.85 -2.96
C ALA A 86 25.86 15.05 -2.22
N GLN A 87 25.02 15.92 -1.64
CA GLN A 87 25.49 17.08 -0.89
C GLN A 87 25.97 16.69 0.50
N TYR A 88 25.29 15.71 1.11
CA TYR A 88 25.60 15.14 2.42
C TYR A 88 25.38 13.62 2.40
N ALA A 89 26.05 12.92 3.32
CA ALA A 89 25.81 11.51 3.62
C ALA A 89 25.54 11.35 5.12
N VAL A 90 24.43 10.73 5.50
CA VAL A 90 24.10 10.36 6.88
C VAL A 90 24.61 8.95 7.13
N ILE A 91 25.46 8.78 8.12
CA ILE A 91 26.15 7.53 8.48
C ILE A 91 26.00 7.23 9.97
N ASP A 92 26.11 5.97 10.38
CA ASP A 92 26.09 5.56 11.79
C ASP A 92 27.35 4.79 12.26
N GLU A 93 28.39 4.80 11.43
CA GLU A 93 29.69 4.22 11.79
C GLU A 93 30.81 5.26 11.62
N ALA A 94 31.40 5.68 12.74
CA ALA A 94 32.43 6.72 12.79
C ALA A 94 33.66 6.39 11.92
N ALA A 95 33.96 5.09 11.69
CA ALA A 95 35.09 4.67 10.86
C ALA A 95 34.97 5.16 9.41
N TYR A 96 33.75 5.42 8.91
CA TYR A 96 33.50 5.92 7.56
C TYR A 96 33.39 7.44 7.46
N GLN A 97 33.51 8.18 8.58
CA GLN A 97 33.46 9.64 8.59
C GLN A 97 34.76 10.26 8.08
N THR A 98 34.92 10.33 6.77
CA THR A 98 36.12 10.86 6.10
C THR A 98 35.97 12.30 5.61
N SER A 99 34.81 12.93 5.81
CA SER A 99 34.49 14.28 5.35
C SER A 99 33.53 15.00 6.30
N ASP A 100 33.58 16.31 6.37
CA ASP A 100 32.63 17.19 7.07
C ASP A 100 31.20 17.17 6.47
N LYS A 101 31.08 16.66 5.24
CA LYS A 101 29.77 16.38 4.59
C LYS A 101 29.13 15.10 5.07
N MET A 102 29.82 14.29 5.87
CA MET A 102 29.31 13.07 6.47
C MET A 102 28.77 13.36 7.86
N ILE A 103 27.48 13.17 8.04
CA ILE A 103 26.75 13.44 9.28
C ILE A 103 26.65 12.12 10.05
N LEU A 104 27.41 12.03 11.15
CA LEU A 104 27.37 10.85 12.03
C LEU A 104 26.14 10.93 12.94
N VAL A 105 25.35 9.87 12.95
CA VAL A 105 24.17 9.68 13.80
C VAL A 105 24.27 8.36 14.58
N SER A 106 23.35 8.12 15.52
CA SER A 106 23.30 6.87 16.28
C SER A 106 22.80 5.70 15.47
N ASP A 107 21.80 5.93 14.59
CA ASP A 107 21.17 4.96 13.70
C ASP A 107 20.57 5.68 12.49
N VAL A 108 20.97 5.27 11.30
CA VAL A 108 20.58 5.93 10.05
C VAL A 108 19.09 5.75 9.75
N LEU A 109 18.53 4.55 10.01
CA LEU A 109 17.12 4.27 9.74
C LEU A 109 16.22 5.08 10.65
N THR A 110 16.48 5.09 11.95
CA THR A 110 15.75 5.91 12.93
C THR A 110 15.82 7.38 12.55
N THR A 111 17.01 7.88 12.17
CA THR A 111 17.19 9.28 11.75
C THR A 111 16.36 9.61 10.49
N LEU A 112 16.27 8.70 9.52
CA LEU A 112 15.41 8.87 8.33
C LEU A 112 13.94 8.98 8.71
N GLN A 113 13.48 8.13 9.62
CA GLN A 113 12.10 8.08 10.12
C GLN A 113 11.76 9.34 10.92
N GLU A 114 12.63 9.76 11.82
CA GLU A 114 12.47 11.00 12.60
C GLU A 114 12.47 12.24 11.70
N LEU A 115 13.35 12.31 10.69
CA LEU A 115 13.36 13.39 9.71
C LEU A 115 12.05 13.46 8.92
N ALA A 116 11.53 12.32 8.50
CA ALA A 116 10.26 12.22 7.77
C ALA A 116 9.09 12.67 8.65
N THR A 117 9.03 12.23 9.91
CA THR A 117 8.02 12.66 10.87
C THR A 117 8.13 14.16 11.18
N TYR A 118 9.36 14.67 11.32
CA TYR A 118 9.59 16.10 11.52
C TYR A 118 9.09 16.91 10.32
N HIS A 119 9.41 16.47 9.09
CA HIS A 119 8.93 17.09 7.86
C HIS A 119 7.41 17.07 7.78
N ARG A 120 6.78 15.91 8.03
CA ARG A 120 5.32 15.76 8.09
C ARG A 120 4.67 16.80 9.01
N ASN A 121 5.23 16.99 10.19
CA ASN A 121 4.71 17.93 11.19
C ASN A 121 4.88 19.42 10.81
N THR A 122 5.70 19.74 9.84
CA THR A 122 5.89 21.13 9.36
C THR A 122 4.99 21.47 8.17
N LEU A 123 4.36 20.48 7.55
CA LEU A 123 3.52 20.64 6.37
C LEU A 123 2.03 20.74 6.73
N LYS A 124 1.29 21.45 5.89
CA LYS A 124 -0.18 21.49 5.93
C LYS A 124 -0.83 20.41 5.05
N THR A 125 -0.05 19.68 4.32
CA THR A 125 -0.48 18.59 3.43
C THR A 125 -1.33 17.59 4.19
N LEU A 126 -2.49 17.25 3.66
CA LEU A 126 -3.34 16.20 4.23
C LEU A 126 -2.80 14.82 3.84
N VAL A 127 -2.78 13.89 4.78
CA VAL A 127 -2.23 12.54 4.55
C VAL A 127 -3.34 11.50 4.59
N ILE A 128 -3.45 10.72 3.52
CA ILE A 128 -4.32 9.55 3.40
C ILE A 128 -3.47 8.30 3.62
N GLY A 129 -3.75 7.52 4.68
CA GLY A 129 -3.15 6.21 4.92
C GLY A 129 -3.96 5.11 4.25
N ILE A 130 -3.31 4.23 3.50
CA ILE A 130 -3.96 3.09 2.84
C ILE A 130 -3.26 1.80 3.23
N THR A 131 -4.02 0.83 3.77
CA THR A 131 -3.56 -0.55 3.98
C THR A 131 -4.58 -1.57 3.50
N GLY A 132 -4.30 -2.85 3.67
CA GLY A 132 -5.15 -3.97 3.30
C GLY A 132 -4.35 -5.16 2.78
N SER A 133 -5.01 -6.30 2.59
CA SER A 133 -4.40 -7.50 2.03
C SER A 133 -4.18 -7.37 0.52
N ASN A 134 -5.22 -6.98 -0.23
CA ASN A 134 -5.21 -6.83 -1.68
C ASN A 134 -5.71 -5.44 -2.09
N GLY A 135 -5.37 -5.00 -3.30
CA GLY A 135 -5.89 -3.75 -3.89
C GLY A 135 -5.19 -2.47 -3.47
N LYS A 136 -4.30 -2.47 -2.47
CA LYS A 136 -3.62 -1.25 -1.97
C LYS A 136 -3.07 -0.34 -3.07
N THR A 137 -2.19 -0.85 -3.91
CA THR A 137 -1.53 -0.06 -4.95
C THR A 137 -2.52 0.39 -6.02
N THR A 138 -3.44 -0.49 -6.45
CA THR A 138 -4.47 -0.14 -7.43
C THR A 138 -5.37 0.98 -6.91
N THR A 139 -5.85 0.85 -5.66
CA THR A 139 -6.66 1.88 -5.01
C THR A 139 -5.90 3.19 -4.84
N LYS A 140 -4.65 3.14 -4.39
CA LYS A 140 -3.76 4.30 -4.27
C LYS A 140 -3.61 5.05 -5.61
N GLU A 141 -3.33 4.33 -6.69
CA GLU A 141 -3.16 4.94 -8.01
C GLU A 141 -4.48 5.49 -8.57
N LEU A 142 -5.61 4.82 -8.34
CA LEU A 142 -6.94 5.32 -8.70
C LEU A 142 -7.28 6.60 -7.94
N ILE A 143 -7.10 6.61 -6.61
CA ILE A 143 -7.33 7.81 -5.79
C ILE A 143 -6.41 8.95 -6.26
N LYS A 144 -5.13 8.66 -6.53
CA LYS A 144 -4.20 9.64 -7.10
C LYS A 144 -4.72 10.19 -8.42
N SER A 145 -5.13 9.31 -9.35
CA SER A 145 -5.63 9.72 -10.67
C SER A 145 -6.87 10.63 -10.56
N VAL A 146 -7.80 10.29 -9.66
CA VAL A 146 -9.00 11.08 -9.41
C VAL A 146 -8.65 12.41 -8.76
N LEU A 147 -7.94 12.42 -7.64
CA LEU A 147 -7.66 13.66 -6.90
C LEU A 147 -6.75 14.61 -7.69
N SER A 148 -5.84 14.08 -8.51
CA SER A 148 -4.95 14.90 -9.36
C SER A 148 -5.66 15.65 -10.48
N GLN A 149 -6.97 15.42 -10.68
CA GLN A 149 -7.75 16.23 -11.61
C GLN A 149 -7.92 17.69 -11.15
N GLN A 150 -7.82 17.95 -9.86
CA GLN A 150 -8.04 19.28 -9.28
C GLN A 150 -7.05 19.65 -8.15
N LEU A 151 -6.23 18.73 -7.67
CA LEU A 151 -5.33 18.90 -6.53
C LEU A 151 -3.91 18.47 -6.86
N ASN A 152 -2.92 19.02 -6.14
CA ASN A 152 -1.53 18.57 -6.21
C ASN A 152 -1.35 17.34 -5.31
N VAL A 153 -1.17 16.17 -5.90
CA VAL A 153 -1.15 14.89 -5.18
C VAL A 153 0.20 14.20 -5.30
N VAL A 154 0.78 13.83 -4.15
CA VAL A 154 1.92 12.92 -4.05
C VAL A 154 1.41 11.57 -3.55
N ALA A 155 1.96 10.47 -4.06
CA ALA A 155 1.62 9.12 -3.59
C ALA A 155 2.85 8.24 -3.50
N THR A 156 2.80 7.25 -2.61
CA THR A 156 3.82 6.19 -2.51
C THR A 156 4.17 5.63 -3.89
N GLN A 157 5.44 5.65 -4.25
CA GLN A 157 5.92 5.11 -5.52
C GLN A 157 6.17 3.60 -5.40
N GLY A 158 5.73 2.85 -6.41
CA GLY A 158 5.92 1.40 -6.46
C GLY A 158 5.39 0.71 -5.20
N ASN A 159 6.27 0.00 -4.51
CA ASN A 159 6.01 -0.74 -3.27
C ASN A 159 6.76 -0.16 -2.05
N LEU A 160 7.08 1.13 -2.05
CA LEU A 160 7.75 1.82 -0.94
C LEU A 160 6.79 2.03 0.25
N ASN A 161 6.27 0.94 0.79
CA ASN A 161 5.18 0.90 1.77
C ASN A 161 5.58 0.34 3.14
N ASN A 162 6.89 0.20 3.40
CA ASN A 162 7.47 -0.30 4.64
C ASN A 162 8.14 0.83 5.47
N ASN A 163 8.88 0.45 6.51
CA ASN A 163 9.60 1.33 7.44
C ASN A 163 10.72 2.20 6.81
N ILE A 164 11.08 1.96 5.56
CA ILE A 164 11.98 2.81 4.75
C ILE A 164 11.16 3.61 3.73
N GLY A 165 10.23 2.95 3.04
CA GLY A 165 9.47 3.54 1.95
C GLY A 165 8.48 4.61 2.37
N VAL A 166 7.82 4.44 3.53
CA VAL A 166 6.92 5.46 4.09
C VAL A 166 7.68 6.76 4.42
N PRO A 167 8.83 6.74 5.13
CA PRO A 167 9.68 7.93 5.26
C PRO A 167 10.05 8.59 3.94
N LEU A 168 10.47 7.82 2.93
CA LEU A 168 10.83 8.35 1.61
C LEU A 168 9.64 9.02 0.92
N THR A 169 8.45 8.45 1.06
CA THR A 169 7.20 9.06 0.54
C THR A 169 6.93 10.40 1.21
N LEU A 170 7.04 10.47 2.54
CA LEU A 170 6.83 11.72 3.28
C LEU A 170 7.85 12.79 2.90
N LEU A 171 9.14 12.43 2.78
CA LEU A 171 10.20 13.36 2.38
C LEU A 171 10.13 13.80 0.91
N SER A 172 9.26 13.19 0.10
CA SER A 172 8.97 13.65 -1.25
C SER A 172 7.89 14.74 -1.33
N ILE A 173 7.16 14.98 -0.23
CA ILE A 173 6.11 15.99 -0.15
C ILE A 173 6.73 17.38 -0.24
N LYS A 174 6.10 18.25 -1.05
CA LYS A 174 6.50 19.64 -1.24
C LYS A 174 5.49 20.57 -0.56
N PRO A 175 5.86 21.85 -0.27
CA PRO A 175 4.92 22.81 0.32
C PRO A 175 3.64 23.03 -0.46
N GLU A 176 3.70 22.88 -1.78
CA GLU A 176 2.56 23.00 -2.70
C GLU A 176 1.70 21.74 -2.83
N THR A 177 2.07 20.64 -2.16
CA THR A 177 1.30 19.39 -2.16
C THR A 177 0.06 19.53 -1.28
N ASP A 178 -1.12 19.36 -1.85
CA ASP A 178 -2.38 19.40 -1.12
C ASP A 178 -2.61 18.09 -0.35
N ILE A 179 -2.38 16.94 -1.01
CA ILE A 179 -2.66 15.60 -0.48
C ILE A 179 -1.47 14.66 -0.73
N ALA A 180 -1.11 13.91 0.29
CA ALA A 180 -0.19 12.79 0.17
C ALA A 180 -0.91 11.46 0.47
N ILE A 181 -0.77 10.49 -0.44
CA ILE A 181 -1.35 9.15 -0.29
C ILE A 181 -0.23 8.18 0.09
N VAL A 182 -0.27 7.67 1.31
CA VAL A 182 0.77 6.81 1.89
C VAL A 182 0.25 5.38 1.97
N GLU A 183 0.79 4.52 1.11
CA GLU A 183 0.54 3.08 1.16
C GLU A 183 1.33 2.46 2.31
N MET A 184 0.68 1.65 3.16
CA MET A 184 1.25 1.00 4.33
C MET A 184 1.13 -0.51 4.20
N GLY A 185 2.25 -1.19 4.03
CA GLY A 185 2.37 -2.65 4.00
C GLY A 185 2.77 -3.19 5.37
N ALA A 186 2.35 -4.41 5.69
CA ALA A 186 2.79 -5.12 6.88
C ALA A 186 2.82 -6.62 6.63
N ASN A 187 3.80 -7.28 7.25
CA ASN A 187 3.99 -8.73 7.31
C ASN A 187 3.85 -9.26 8.74
N HIS A 188 3.96 -8.39 9.77
CA HIS A 188 3.86 -8.73 11.19
C HIS A 188 2.94 -7.76 11.94
N PRO A 189 2.37 -8.19 13.09
CA PRO A 189 1.61 -7.33 13.99
C PRO A 189 2.42 -6.13 14.47
N GLY A 190 1.75 -4.97 14.63
CA GLY A 190 2.36 -3.72 15.11
C GLY A 190 2.99 -2.87 13.99
N GLU A 191 3.21 -3.41 12.78
CA GLU A 191 3.87 -2.67 11.72
C GLU A 191 3.01 -1.55 11.15
N ILE A 192 1.68 -1.71 11.02
CA ILE A 192 0.80 -0.63 10.57
C ILE A 192 0.74 0.49 11.61
N ALA A 193 0.62 0.16 12.89
CA ALA A 193 0.65 1.15 13.97
C ALA A 193 1.98 1.94 13.97
N PHE A 194 3.11 1.26 13.76
CA PHE A 194 4.41 1.89 13.62
C PHE A 194 4.46 2.87 12.44
N LEU A 195 3.96 2.46 11.27
CA LEU A 195 3.92 3.32 10.08
C LEU A 195 2.96 4.49 10.25
N CYS A 196 1.83 4.31 10.94
CA CYS A 196 0.92 5.38 11.30
C CYS A 196 1.57 6.44 12.19
N ASN A 197 2.40 6.04 13.15
CA ASN A 197 3.13 6.98 14.01
C ASN A 197 4.13 7.84 13.21
N ILE A 198 4.69 7.32 12.12
CA ILE A 198 5.58 8.09 11.23
C ILE A 198 4.76 8.99 10.30
N ALA A 199 3.76 8.42 9.62
CA ALA A 199 3.00 9.11 8.56
C ALA A 199 1.95 10.07 9.11
N GLN A 200 1.43 9.82 10.30
CA GLN A 200 0.38 10.61 10.98
C GLN A 200 -0.78 10.92 10.02
N PRO A 201 -1.50 9.88 9.54
CA PRO A 201 -2.57 10.06 8.57
C PRO A 201 -3.75 10.85 9.15
N ASP A 202 -4.32 11.76 8.33
CA ASP A 202 -5.53 12.52 8.61
C ASP A 202 -6.78 11.74 8.19
N TYR A 203 -6.62 10.86 7.19
CA TYR A 203 -7.64 9.99 6.64
C TYR A 203 -7.09 8.60 6.45
N GLY A 204 -7.94 7.59 6.45
CA GLY A 204 -7.48 6.24 6.17
C GLY A 204 -8.53 5.34 5.56
N TYR A 205 -8.02 4.33 4.84
CA TYR A 205 -8.84 3.33 4.18
C TYR A 205 -8.19 1.96 4.23
N ILE A 206 -8.97 0.94 4.58
CA ILE A 206 -8.58 -0.47 4.48
C ILE A 206 -9.24 -1.05 3.23
N THR A 207 -8.44 -1.40 2.21
CA THR A 207 -8.94 -1.81 0.90
C THR A 207 -9.66 -3.16 0.93
N SER A 208 -9.06 -4.14 1.58
CA SER A 208 -9.63 -5.47 1.78
C SER A 208 -8.88 -6.20 2.88
N ILE A 209 -9.55 -7.15 3.51
CA ILE A 209 -8.94 -8.10 4.46
C ILE A 209 -9.14 -9.51 3.90
N GLY A 210 -8.04 -10.21 3.66
CA GLY A 210 -8.02 -11.54 3.09
C GLY A 210 -6.80 -12.32 3.55
N LYS A 211 -6.74 -13.61 3.25
CA LYS A 211 -5.64 -14.50 3.61
C LYS A 211 -4.36 -14.09 2.88
N ALA A 212 -3.52 -13.29 3.52
CA ALA A 212 -2.23 -12.82 3.02
C ALA A 212 -1.23 -12.79 4.17
N HIS A 213 0.05 -13.09 3.90
CA HIS A 213 1.15 -13.07 4.87
C HIS A 213 0.85 -13.88 6.15
N LEU A 214 0.16 -15.05 6.01
CA LEU A 214 -0.28 -15.86 7.14
C LEU A 214 0.87 -16.36 8.02
N GLU A 215 2.06 -16.52 7.44
CA GLU A 215 3.27 -16.89 8.16
C GLU A 215 3.62 -15.84 9.23
N GLY A 216 3.61 -14.57 8.89
CA GLY A 216 3.99 -13.49 9.81
C GLY A 216 2.86 -13.07 10.75
N PHE A 217 1.60 -13.17 10.32
CA PHE A 217 0.44 -12.81 11.15
C PHE A 217 -0.08 -13.98 12.02
N GLY A 218 0.35 -15.21 11.74
CA GLY A 218 -0.02 -16.42 12.49
C GLY A 218 -1.41 -16.96 12.17
N SER A 219 -2.40 -16.09 11.89
CA SER A 219 -3.79 -16.48 11.58
C SER A 219 -4.51 -15.40 10.76
N PHE A 220 -5.72 -15.70 10.31
CA PHE A 220 -6.58 -14.73 9.64
C PHE A 220 -7.03 -13.60 10.59
N GLU A 221 -7.28 -13.91 11.85
CA GLU A 221 -7.56 -12.94 12.92
C GLU A 221 -6.38 -11.99 13.12
N GLY A 222 -5.14 -12.49 13.05
CA GLY A 222 -3.93 -11.67 13.07
C GLY A 222 -3.85 -10.69 11.89
N VAL A 223 -4.32 -11.10 10.70
CA VAL A 223 -4.45 -10.18 9.56
C VAL A 223 -5.46 -9.08 9.85
N ILE A 224 -6.66 -9.43 10.40
CA ILE A 224 -7.72 -8.48 10.74
C ILE A 224 -7.18 -7.45 11.74
N GLN A 225 -6.57 -7.91 12.83
CA GLN A 225 -6.03 -7.05 13.89
C GLN A 225 -4.96 -6.10 13.35
N THR A 226 -3.98 -6.62 12.60
CA THR A 226 -2.89 -5.80 12.08
C THR A 226 -3.37 -4.75 11.07
N LYS A 227 -4.30 -5.10 10.18
CA LYS A 227 -4.85 -4.08 9.25
C LYS A 227 -5.76 -3.10 9.99
N GLY A 228 -6.44 -3.55 11.04
CA GLY A 228 -7.26 -2.72 11.95
C GLY A 228 -6.45 -1.63 12.67
N GLU A 229 -5.14 -1.82 12.90
CA GLU A 229 -4.26 -0.84 13.53
C GLU A 229 -4.33 0.56 12.89
N LEU A 230 -4.63 0.65 11.57
CA LEU A 230 -4.86 1.93 10.91
C LEU A 230 -6.13 2.62 11.47
N TYR A 231 -7.22 1.87 11.62
CA TYR A 231 -8.46 2.42 12.16
C TYR A 231 -8.30 2.76 13.64
N ASP A 232 -7.59 1.94 14.41
CA ASP A 232 -7.29 2.22 15.82
C ASP A 232 -6.52 3.53 15.98
N TYR A 233 -5.50 3.77 15.12
CA TYR A 233 -4.77 5.04 15.10
C TYR A 233 -5.71 6.22 14.80
N LEU A 234 -6.54 6.12 13.75
CA LEU A 234 -7.45 7.20 13.34
C LEU A 234 -8.48 7.51 14.42
N LYS A 235 -9.05 6.49 15.04
CA LYS A 235 -9.99 6.64 16.16
C LYS A 235 -9.35 7.34 17.36
N ALA A 236 -8.15 6.89 17.76
CA ALA A 236 -7.41 7.48 18.88
C ALA A 236 -7.09 8.97 18.67
N HIS A 237 -6.95 9.39 17.40
CA HIS A 237 -6.62 10.78 17.03
C HIS A 237 -7.83 11.55 16.48
N GLN A 238 -9.05 11.00 16.58
CA GLN A 238 -10.30 11.62 16.08
C GLN A 238 -10.24 12.01 14.60
N LYS A 239 -9.59 11.18 13.78
CA LYS A 239 -9.41 11.37 12.33
C LYS A 239 -10.51 10.64 11.55
N THR A 240 -10.77 11.06 10.31
CA THR A 240 -11.84 10.50 9.48
C THR A 240 -11.43 9.17 8.83
N ILE A 241 -12.33 8.20 8.88
CA ILE A 241 -12.21 6.91 8.21
C ILE A 241 -13.07 6.92 6.95
N ILE A 242 -12.47 6.59 5.80
CA ILE A 242 -13.25 6.29 4.60
C ILE A 242 -13.55 4.79 4.65
N ALA A 243 -14.82 4.41 4.57
CA ALA A 243 -15.24 3.04 4.84
C ALA A 243 -16.07 2.44 3.70
N ASN A 244 -15.83 1.17 3.40
CA ASN A 244 -16.70 0.38 2.55
C ASN A 244 -17.77 -0.31 3.41
N ALA A 245 -19.00 0.17 3.36
CA ALA A 245 -20.13 -0.35 4.12
C ALA A 245 -20.57 -1.76 3.68
N ASP A 246 -20.18 -2.19 2.48
CA ASP A 246 -20.50 -3.55 2.01
C ASP A 246 -19.51 -4.62 2.54
N ASN A 247 -18.47 -4.22 3.29
CA ASN A 247 -17.50 -5.15 3.83
C ASN A 247 -17.72 -5.38 5.34
N PRO A 248 -18.30 -6.52 5.75
CA PRO A 248 -18.66 -6.76 7.16
C PRO A 248 -17.45 -6.77 8.09
N ILE A 249 -16.25 -7.10 7.61
CA ILE A 249 -15.04 -7.10 8.46
C ILE A 249 -14.61 -5.66 8.78
N THR A 250 -14.55 -4.80 7.77
CA THR A 250 -14.18 -3.39 7.98
C THR A 250 -15.26 -2.63 8.73
N GLU A 251 -16.53 -2.97 8.51
CA GLU A 251 -17.67 -2.47 9.28
C GLU A 251 -17.55 -2.82 10.77
N ALA A 252 -17.24 -4.09 11.08
CA ALA A 252 -17.01 -4.51 12.47
C ALA A 252 -15.80 -3.80 13.11
N LEU A 253 -14.79 -3.43 12.34
CA LEU A 253 -13.65 -2.65 12.82
C LEU A 253 -14.00 -1.19 13.10
N LEU A 254 -15.05 -0.63 12.51
CA LEU A 254 -15.54 0.72 12.84
C LEU A 254 -16.18 0.75 14.22
N ALA A 255 -16.95 -0.28 14.59
CA ALA A 255 -17.75 -0.31 15.81
C ALA A 255 -18.60 0.98 15.98
N ASP A 256 -18.53 1.64 17.13
CA ASP A 256 -19.29 2.87 17.43
C ASP A 256 -18.57 4.17 16.99
N TYR A 257 -17.68 4.09 16.00
CA TYR A 257 -16.98 5.28 15.52
C TYR A 257 -17.80 6.04 14.49
N HIS A 258 -18.12 7.30 14.77
CA HIS A 258 -19.04 8.10 13.95
C HIS A 258 -18.34 9.12 13.01
N ASN A 259 -17.02 9.31 13.11
CA ASN A 259 -16.29 10.17 12.16
C ASN A 259 -15.82 9.37 10.94
N GLU A 260 -16.80 8.85 10.21
CA GLU A 260 -16.63 8.07 9.01
C GLU A 260 -17.30 8.72 7.80
N TYR A 261 -16.80 8.40 6.62
CA TYR A 261 -17.41 8.70 5.34
C TYR A 261 -17.53 7.41 4.54
N SER A 262 -18.74 6.92 4.39
CA SER A 262 -19.02 5.58 3.87
C SER A 262 -19.42 5.57 2.41
N PHE A 263 -19.08 4.50 1.72
CA PHE A 263 -19.53 4.19 0.37
C PHE A 263 -19.96 2.73 0.27
N GLY A 264 -20.83 2.40 -0.71
CA GLY A 264 -21.29 1.04 -0.94
C GLY A 264 -22.44 0.99 -1.96
N VAL A 265 -23.00 -0.20 -2.14
CA VAL A 265 -24.15 -0.44 -3.03
C VAL A 265 -25.48 -0.10 -2.35
N GLY A 266 -25.51 -0.19 -1.00
CA GLY A 266 -26.72 -0.09 -0.19
C GLY A 266 -27.20 1.33 0.06
N LYS A 267 -28.36 1.44 0.78
CA LYS A 267 -28.87 2.69 1.33
C LYS A 267 -28.14 3.02 2.66
N GLY A 268 -28.11 4.29 3.00
CA GLY A 268 -27.50 4.74 4.27
C GLY A 268 -26.00 5.02 4.20
N VAL A 269 -25.39 4.97 3.02
CA VAL A 269 -24.00 5.40 2.78
C VAL A 269 -23.93 6.86 2.31
N ASN A 270 -22.76 7.50 2.45
CA ASN A 270 -22.58 8.84 1.93
C ASN A 270 -22.55 8.87 0.39
N ILE A 271 -21.95 7.85 -0.22
CA ILE A 271 -21.86 7.70 -1.68
C ILE A 271 -22.36 6.32 -2.08
N ALA A 272 -23.39 6.28 -2.91
CA ALA A 272 -23.85 5.07 -3.57
C ALA A 272 -23.05 4.82 -4.85
N VAL A 273 -22.51 3.61 -5.00
CA VAL A 273 -21.76 3.19 -6.19
C VAL A 273 -22.30 1.83 -6.63
N GLN A 274 -22.69 1.72 -7.90
CA GLN A 274 -23.19 0.48 -8.48
C GLN A 274 -22.25 -0.03 -9.58
N CYS A 275 -22.06 -1.33 -9.65
CA CYS A 275 -21.33 -1.99 -10.72
C CYS A 275 -22.29 -2.29 -11.88
N LEU A 276 -22.06 -1.68 -13.04
CA LEU A 276 -22.83 -1.91 -14.26
C LEU A 276 -22.21 -3.00 -15.14
N GLY A 277 -20.91 -3.23 -15.00
CA GLY A 277 -20.17 -4.23 -15.77
C GLY A 277 -18.76 -4.44 -15.20
N THR A 278 -18.16 -5.59 -15.52
CA THR A 278 -16.84 -5.98 -14.98
C THR A 278 -15.75 -6.17 -16.04
N GLN A 279 -16.06 -5.89 -17.34
CA GLN A 279 -15.15 -6.22 -18.45
C GLN A 279 -15.25 -5.23 -19.64
N PRO A 280 -14.74 -4.03 -19.48
CA PRO A 280 -14.09 -3.38 -18.33
C PRO A 280 -15.06 -3.04 -17.19
N VAL A 281 -14.54 -2.78 -16.00
CA VAL A 281 -15.36 -2.37 -14.87
C VAL A 281 -15.97 -1.01 -15.18
N THR A 282 -17.30 -1.00 -15.28
CA THR A 282 -18.13 0.19 -15.48
C THR A 282 -18.96 0.40 -14.23
N ILE A 283 -18.93 1.62 -13.70
CA ILE A 283 -19.66 1.99 -12.48
C ILE A 283 -20.63 3.13 -12.76
N GLN A 284 -21.65 3.19 -11.92
CA GLN A 284 -22.51 4.35 -11.76
C GLN A 284 -22.41 4.83 -10.32
N PHE A 285 -22.32 6.14 -10.11
CA PHE A 285 -22.26 6.72 -8.77
C PHE A 285 -23.08 7.98 -8.66
N GLU A 286 -23.60 8.21 -7.46
CA GLU A 286 -24.40 9.39 -7.10
C GLU A 286 -24.16 9.76 -5.64
N ASP A 287 -24.40 11.02 -5.28
CA ASP A 287 -24.44 11.46 -3.90
C ASP A 287 -25.69 10.86 -3.24
N ALA A 288 -25.51 10.01 -2.27
CA ALA A 288 -26.59 9.62 -1.38
C ALA A 288 -26.76 10.78 -0.39
N SER A 289 -27.58 11.77 -0.72
CA SER A 289 -27.89 12.87 0.17
C SER A 289 -28.69 12.35 1.38
N THR A 290 -28.00 12.17 2.49
CA THR A 290 -28.63 11.85 3.76
C THR A 290 -28.56 13.04 4.67
N GLN A 291 -29.69 13.48 5.26
CA GLN A 291 -29.71 14.31 6.46
C GLN A 291 -29.70 13.39 7.70
N THR A 292 -28.88 13.75 8.68
CA THR A 292 -29.02 13.18 10.01
C THR A 292 -30.14 13.90 10.72
N THR A 293 -31.19 13.19 11.15
CA THR A 293 -32.27 13.76 11.95
C THR A 293 -31.74 14.17 13.33
N GLU A 294 -32.48 15.00 14.05
CA GLU A 294 -32.15 15.39 15.45
C GLU A 294 -32.04 14.18 16.38
N GLU A 295 -32.61 13.02 15.99
CA GLU A 295 -32.58 11.75 16.72
C GLU A 295 -31.40 10.86 16.29
N GLY A 296 -30.52 11.32 15.37
CA GLY A 296 -29.32 10.58 14.92
C GLY A 296 -29.58 9.57 13.80
N GLU A 297 -30.79 9.50 13.25
CA GLU A 297 -31.08 8.66 12.09
C GLU A 297 -30.68 9.34 10.77
N ARG A 298 -30.03 8.60 9.88
CA ARG A 298 -29.72 9.07 8.51
C ARG A 298 -30.93 8.84 7.61
N VAL A 299 -31.57 9.92 7.18
CA VAL A 299 -32.71 9.89 6.27
C VAL A 299 -32.26 10.43 4.90
N LEU A 300 -32.62 9.73 3.82
CA LEU A 300 -32.43 10.19 2.46
C LEU A 300 -33.26 11.49 2.23
N ILE A 301 -32.62 12.54 1.74
CA ILE A 301 -33.33 13.73 1.27
C ILE A 301 -33.86 13.42 -0.12
N GLU A 302 -35.20 13.31 -0.27
CA GLU A 302 -35.84 13.28 -1.57
C GLU A 302 -35.63 14.61 -2.26
N GLY A 303 -34.99 14.62 -3.42
CA GLY A 303 -34.93 15.78 -4.30
C GLY A 303 -33.56 16.25 -4.79
N PHE A 304 -32.45 15.59 -4.49
CA PHE A 304 -31.18 15.84 -5.15
C PHE A 304 -31.02 14.89 -6.34
N THR A 305 -31.32 15.38 -7.53
CA THR A 305 -31.11 14.68 -8.80
C THR A 305 -30.03 15.40 -9.62
N ASP A 306 -28.78 15.25 -9.26
CA ASP A 306 -27.77 15.17 -10.30
C ASP A 306 -27.95 13.80 -10.93
N ALA A 307 -28.11 13.74 -12.24
CA ALA A 307 -28.23 12.45 -12.93
C ALA A 307 -27.03 11.56 -12.58
N PRO A 308 -27.23 10.25 -12.31
CA PRO A 308 -26.14 9.37 -11.95
C PRO A 308 -25.00 9.45 -12.96
N THR A 309 -23.77 9.55 -12.46
CA THR A 309 -22.61 9.63 -13.35
C THR A 309 -22.08 8.22 -13.65
N VAL A 310 -21.88 7.94 -14.93
CA VAL A 310 -21.31 6.67 -15.38
C VAL A 310 -19.86 6.86 -15.79
N ALA A 311 -18.97 6.00 -15.28
CA ALA A 311 -17.56 5.95 -15.62
C ALA A 311 -17.12 4.52 -15.99
N THR A 312 -16.33 4.38 -17.05
CA THR A 312 -15.78 3.10 -17.51
C THR A 312 -14.26 3.12 -17.34
N SER A 313 -13.74 2.21 -16.52
CA SER A 313 -12.30 2.09 -16.26
C SER A 313 -11.60 1.20 -17.29
N HIS A 314 -10.26 1.15 -17.23
CA HIS A 314 -9.46 0.15 -17.96
C HIS A 314 -9.19 -1.12 -17.14
N LEU A 315 -9.77 -1.23 -15.95
CA LEU A 315 -9.63 -2.39 -15.10
C LEU A 315 -10.66 -3.45 -15.44
N VAL A 316 -10.30 -4.71 -15.23
CA VAL A 316 -11.22 -5.86 -15.39
C VAL A 316 -11.34 -6.60 -14.06
N GLY A 317 -12.50 -7.24 -13.87
CA GLY A 317 -12.79 -8.07 -12.71
C GLY A 317 -13.54 -7.35 -11.59
N SER A 318 -14.53 -8.06 -11.03
CA SER A 318 -15.42 -7.56 -9.98
C SER A 318 -14.67 -7.06 -8.73
N TYR A 319 -13.52 -7.65 -8.40
CA TYR A 319 -12.70 -7.20 -7.27
C TYR A 319 -12.11 -5.80 -7.45
N ASN A 320 -12.04 -5.28 -8.69
CA ASN A 320 -11.62 -3.91 -8.96
C ASN A 320 -12.75 -2.90 -8.77
N PHE A 321 -14.01 -3.34 -8.73
CA PHE A 321 -15.14 -2.47 -8.43
C PHE A 321 -14.93 -1.70 -7.13
N THR A 322 -14.59 -2.39 -6.04
CA THR A 322 -14.36 -1.76 -4.73
C THR A 322 -13.19 -0.78 -4.74
N ASN A 323 -12.11 -1.08 -5.52
CA ASN A 323 -10.98 -0.16 -5.66
C ASN A 323 -11.41 1.14 -6.34
N ILE A 324 -12.28 1.06 -7.36
CA ILE A 324 -12.81 2.22 -8.08
C ILE A 324 -13.82 2.97 -7.21
N ALA A 325 -14.71 2.27 -6.51
CA ALA A 325 -15.69 2.87 -5.61
C ALA A 325 -15.02 3.68 -4.48
N ALA A 326 -13.91 3.18 -3.94
CA ALA A 326 -13.09 3.93 -2.99
C ALA A 326 -12.55 5.24 -3.60
N ALA A 327 -12.07 5.20 -4.85
CA ALA A 327 -11.58 6.41 -5.51
C ALA A 327 -12.70 7.45 -5.75
N VAL A 328 -13.93 6.99 -6.06
CA VAL A 328 -15.12 7.86 -6.11
C VAL A 328 -15.37 8.49 -4.75
N ALA A 329 -15.37 7.68 -3.68
CA ALA A 329 -15.62 8.17 -2.32
C ALA A 329 -14.60 9.26 -1.90
N PHE A 330 -13.31 9.05 -2.16
CA PHE A 330 -12.30 10.08 -1.91
C PHE A 330 -12.52 11.33 -2.78
N GLY A 331 -12.84 11.17 -4.07
CA GLY A 331 -13.15 12.30 -4.96
C GLY A 331 -14.32 13.14 -4.42
N LYS A 332 -15.39 12.50 -3.98
CA LYS A 332 -16.55 13.14 -3.39
C LYS A 332 -16.26 13.79 -2.05
N PHE A 333 -15.55 13.08 -1.17
CA PHE A 333 -15.13 13.58 0.13
C PHE A 333 -14.32 14.90 -0.01
N PHE A 334 -13.39 14.95 -0.97
CA PHE A 334 -12.62 16.15 -1.29
C PHE A 334 -13.33 17.10 -2.25
N LYS A 335 -14.64 16.91 -2.49
CA LYS A 335 -15.54 17.82 -3.23
C LYS A 335 -15.14 18.04 -4.69
N LEU A 336 -14.54 17.05 -5.34
CA LEU A 336 -14.33 17.06 -6.77
C LEU A 336 -15.66 16.95 -7.51
N SER A 337 -15.76 17.58 -8.68
CA SER A 337 -16.93 17.42 -9.53
C SER A 337 -17.04 15.98 -10.07
N ASN A 338 -18.27 15.53 -10.33
CA ASN A 338 -18.52 14.21 -10.92
C ASN A 338 -17.73 13.99 -12.21
N GLU A 339 -17.63 15.00 -13.06
CA GLU A 339 -16.88 14.96 -14.29
C GLU A 339 -15.36 14.81 -14.05
N ALA A 340 -14.81 15.45 -13.01
CA ALA A 340 -13.40 15.26 -12.63
C ALA A 340 -13.14 13.83 -12.12
N ILE A 341 -14.04 13.31 -11.29
CA ILE A 341 -13.95 11.92 -10.79
C ILE A 341 -13.99 10.94 -11.96
N LYS A 342 -14.96 11.09 -12.87
CA LYS A 342 -15.08 10.29 -14.09
C LYS A 342 -13.79 10.31 -14.90
N ARG A 343 -13.27 11.50 -15.25
CA ARG A 343 -12.01 11.62 -16.00
C ARG A 343 -10.86 10.93 -15.29
N GLY A 344 -10.75 11.06 -13.97
CA GLY A 344 -9.70 10.41 -13.19
C GLY A 344 -9.77 8.89 -13.24
N ILE A 345 -10.96 8.31 -13.20
CA ILE A 345 -11.17 6.84 -13.33
C ILE A 345 -10.83 6.39 -14.75
N GLU A 346 -11.32 7.08 -15.77
CA GLU A 346 -11.12 6.74 -17.18
C GLU A 346 -9.67 6.95 -17.64
N ALA A 347 -8.92 7.85 -17.02
CA ALA A 347 -7.50 8.08 -17.32
C ALA A 347 -6.56 7.06 -16.72
N TYR A 348 -7.00 6.30 -15.70
CA TYR A 348 -6.12 5.34 -15.04
C TYR A 348 -5.93 4.08 -15.89
N ILE A 349 -4.69 3.84 -16.32
CA ILE A 349 -4.28 2.63 -17.05
C ILE A 349 -3.48 1.73 -16.10
N PRO A 350 -3.92 0.47 -15.85
CA PRO A 350 -3.21 -0.44 -14.98
C PRO A 350 -1.82 -0.79 -15.54
N GLN A 351 -0.82 -0.75 -14.66
CA GLN A 351 0.58 -1.04 -14.96
C GLN A 351 1.16 -2.02 -13.92
N ASN A 352 2.43 -2.38 -14.08
CA ASN A 352 3.16 -3.18 -13.10
C ASN A 352 2.55 -4.58 -12.84
N ASN A 353 2.08 -5.26 -13.89
CA ASN A 353 1.56 -6.64 -13.82
C ASN A 353 0.42 -6.81 -12.82
N ARG A 354 -0.47 -5.80 -12.71
CA ARG A 354 -1.65 -5.82 -11.81
C ARG A 354 -2.92 -5.76 -12.64
N SER A 355 -3.57 -6.91 -12.82
CA SER A 355 -4.80 -7.05 -13.62
C SER A 355 -4.69 -6.39 -15.00
N GLN A 356 -3.51 -6.44 -15.59
CA GLN A 356 -3.19 -5.80 -16.86
C GLN A 356 -3.66 -6.69 -18.01
N LEU A 357 -4.58 -6.17 -18.83
CA LEU A 357 -5.03 -6.87 -20.04
C LEU A 357 -4.16 -6.45 -21.23
N MET A 358 -3.59 -7.42 -21.93
CA MET A 358 -2.71 -7.16 -23.05
C MET A 358 -2.84 -8.21 -24.16
N GLN A 359 -2.48 -7.84 -25.39
CA GLN A 359 -2.42 -8.78 -26.52
C GLN A 359 -1.02 -9.44 -26.59
N TRP A 360 -1.01 -10.74 -26.81
CA TRP A 360 0.18 -11.54 -27.03
C TRP A 360 -0.06 -12.50 -28.22
N GLY A 361 0.37 -12.08 -29.40
CA GLY A 361 0.01 -12.76 -30.65
C GLY A 361 -1.51 -12.72 -30.88
N SER A 362 -2.12 -13.87 -31.14
CA SER A 362 -3.57 -14.03 -31.26
C SER A 362 -4.28 -14.11 -29.90
N ASN A 363 -3.52 -14.18 -28.81
CA ASN A 363 -4.05 -14.40 -27.46
C ASN A 363 -4.24 -13.09 -26.71
N THR A 364 -5.20 -13.11 -25.79
CA THR A 364 -5.36 -12.07 -24.77
C THR A 364 -4.77 -12.59 -23.46
N VAL A 365 -3.93 -11.79 -22.80
CA VAL A 365 -3.32 -12.15 -21.52
C VAL A 365 -3.85 -11.22 -20.43
N LEU A 366 -4.40 -11.79 -19.39
CA LEU A 366 -4.61 -11.12 -18.11
C LEU A 366 -3.38 -11.34 -17.24
N LEU A 367 -2.47 -10.35 -17.23
CA LEU A 367 -1.25 -10.39 -16.48
C LEU A 367 -1.48 -9.83 -15.06
N ASP A 368 -1.47 -10.71 -14.08
CA ASP A 368 -1.65 -10.37 -12.65
C ASP A 368 -0.53 -11.01 -11.80
N ALA A 369 0.72 -10.86 -12.27
CA ALA A 369 1.90 -11.54 -11.75
C ALA A 369 2.76 -10.67 -10.81
N TYR A 370 2.20 -9.58 -10.25
CA TYR A 370 2.93 -8.77 -9.29
C TYR A 370 3.10 -9.49 -7.94
N ASN A 371 2.01 -10.08 -7.41
CA ASN A 371 2.03 -10.91 -6.21
C ASN A 371 0.79 -11.82 -6.16
N ALA A 372 0.85 -12.89 -5.37
CA ALA A 372 -0.25 -13.81 -5.18
C ALA A 372 -0.39 -14.23 -3.72
N ASN A 373 -1.63 -14.34 -3.28
CA ASN A 373 -2.05 -14.96 -2.03
C ASN A 373 -3.37 -15.72 -2.29
N PRO A 374 -3.85 -16.58 -1.38
CA PRO A 374 -5.04 -17.40 -1.60
C PRO A 374 -6.27 -16.62 -2.04
N SER A 375 -6.55 -15.48 -1.39
CA SER A 375 -7.70 -14.64 -1.71
C SER A 375 -7.59 -14.02 -3.11
N SER A 376 -6.44 -13.47 -3.47
CA SER A 376 -6.23 -12.85 -4.77
C SER A 376 -6.14 -13.87 -5.91
N MET A 377 -5.62 -15.08 -5.65
CA MET A 377 -5.58 -16.16 -6.61
C MET A 377 -6.99 -16.63 -6.94
N ALA A 378 -7.80 -16.89 -5.93
CA ALA A 378 -9.21 -17.28 -6.11
C ALA A 378 -10.01 -16.23 -6.88
N ALA A 379 -9.85 -14.94 -6.51
CA ALA A 379 -10.55 -13.84 -7.18
C ALA A 379 -10.15 -13.70 -8.67
N ALA A 380 -8.87 -13.91 -9.02
CA ALA A 380 -8.42 -13.86 -10.40
C ALA A 380 -8.97 -15.03 -11.24
N ILE A 381 -9.07 -16.22 -10.64
CA ILE A 381 -9.70 -17.40 -11.28
C ILE A 381 -11.19 -17.13 -11.51
N ASP A 382 -11.91 -16.63 -10.50
CA ASP A 382 -13.33 -16.28 -10.62
C ASP A 382 -13.56 -15.22 -11.68
N ASN A 383 -12.69 -14.21 -11.75
CA ASN A 383 -12.77 -13.23 -12.82
C ASN A 383 -12.59 -13.86 -14.21
N LEU A 384 -11.58 -14.71 -14.39
CA LEU A 384 -11.37 -15.39 -15.67
C LEU A 384 -12.61 -16.21 -16.09
N LEU A 385 -13.29 -16.83 -15.13
CA LEU A 385 -14.53 -17.60 -15.38
C LEU A 385 -15.67 -16.71 -15.88
N THR A 386 -15.81 -15.51 -15.31
CA THR A 386 -16.86 -14.56 -15.69
C THR A 386 -16.55 -13.81 -16.98
N MET A 387 -15.30 -13.80 -17.43
CA MET A 387 -14.96 -13.22 -18.72
C MET A 387 -15.65 -13.97 -19.83
N SER A 388 -16.69 -13.32 -20.40
CA SER A 388 -17.45 -13.84 -21.52
C SER A 388 -16.69 -13.56 -22.79
N ASP A 389 -15.99 -14.52 -23.28
CA ASP A 389 -15.50 -14.51 -24.64
C ASP A 389 -15.55 -15.93 -25.20
N GLU A 390 -15.55 -16.03 -26.50
CA GLU A 390 -15.46 -17.29 -27.22
C GLU A 390 -14.05 -17.91 -27.12
N LYS A 391 -13.14 -17.27 -26.39
CA LYS A 391 -11.76 -17.72 -26.27
C LYS A 391 -11.64 -18.84 -25.24
N LYS A 392 -10.84 -19.81 -25.57
CA LYS A 392 -10.45 -20.89 -24.67
C LYS A 392 -9.61 -20.35 -23.52
N LYS A 393 -9.88 -20.79 -22.31
CA LYS A 393 -9.26 -20.26 -21.09
C LYS A 393 -8.07 -21.10 -20.66
N VAL A 394 -6.92 -20.45 -20.47
CA VAL A 394 -5.67 -21.06 -20.02
C VAL A 394 -5.19 -20.38 -18.73
N LEU A 395 -4.71 -21.18 -17.78
CA LEU A 395 -4.15 -20.68 -16.53
C LEU A 395 -2.69 -21.09 -16.38
N ILE A 396 -1.86 -20.12 -16.01
CA ILE A 396 -0.46 -20.31 -15.62
C ILE A 396 -0.33 -19.73 -14.21
N LEU A 397 -0.31 -20.62 -13.21
CA LEU A 397 -0.38 -20.25 -11.81
C LEU A 397 0.93 -20.61 -11.10
N GLY A 398 1.59 -19.61 -10.52
CA GLY A 398 2.79 -19.77 -9.72
C GLY A 398 2.51 -19.81 -8.23
N ASP A 399 3.47 -20.33 -7.48
CA ASP A 399 3.38 -20.44 -6.03
C ASP A 399 2.95 -19.16 -5.34
N MET A 400 2.22 -19.32 -4.25
CA MET A 400 1.86 -18.29 -3.30
C MET A 400 2.82 -18.37 -2.10
N PHE A 401 3.63 -17.32 -1.90
CA PHE A 401 4.62 -17.26 -0.83
C PHE A 401 4.04 -16.69 0.48
N GLU A 402 4.84 -16.74 1.55
CA GLU A 402 4.53 -16.17 2.86
C GLU A 402 3.28 -16.79 3.53
N LEU A 403 3.03 -18.06 3.26
CA LEU A 403 1.93 -18.82 3.84
C LEU A 403 2.36 -19.70 5.03
N GLY A 404 3.66 -19.91 5.22
CA GLY A 404 4.18 -20.77 6.28
C GLY A 404 3.53 -22.15 6.29
N ASN A 405 3.02 -22.58 7.44
CA ASN A 405 2.37 -23.89 7.61
C ASN A 405 1.07 -24.06 6.81
N TYR A 406 0.46 -22.99 6.31
CA TYR A 406 -0.76 -23.02 5.50
C TYR A 406 -0.48 -23.30 4.01
N ALA A 407 0.79 -23.29 3.58
CA ALA A 407 1.17 -23.36 2.17
C ALA A 407 0.58 -24.60 1.47
N ALA A 408 0.72 -25.79 2.05
CA ALA A 408 0.22 -27.03 1.44
C ALA A 408 -1.31 -27.02 1.27
N GLU A 409 -2.03 -26.61 2.31
CA GLU A 409 -3.50 -26.56 2.31
C GLU A 409 -4.02 -25.54 1.32
N GLU A 410 -3.48 -24.34 1.29
CA GLU A 410 -3.99 -23.26 0.43
C GLU A 410 -3.68 -23.51 -1.06
N HIS A 411 -2.51 -24.12 -1.39
CA HIS A 411 -2.23 -24.54 -2.76
C HIS A 411 -3.18 -25.67 -3.20
N GLN A 412 -3.44 -26.64 -2.32
CA GLN A 412 -4.40 -27.72 -2.62
C GLN A 412 -5.81 -27.16 -2.84
N ARG A 413 -6.26 -26.19 -2.02
CA ARG A 413 -7.57 -25.54 -2.22
C ARG A 413 -7.70 -24.87 -3.59
N ILE A 414 -6.64 -24.24 -4.09
CA ILE A 414 -6.66 -23.68 -5.45
C ILE A 414 -6.80 -24.80 -6.48
N VAL A 415 -6.04 -25.88 -6.38
CA VAL A 415 -6.16 -27.04 -7.28
C VAL A 415 -7.57 -27.62 -7.24
N ASP A 416 -8.15 -27.80 -6.05
CA ASP A 416 -9.50 -28.35 -5.90
C ASP A 416 -10.58 -27.42 -6.48
N LYS A 417 -10.40 -26.10 -6.36
CA LYS A 417 -11.26 -25.12 -7.03
C LYS A 417 -11.21 -25.28 -8.55
N LEU A 418 -10.02 -25.48 -9.12
CA LEU A 418 -9.85 -25.62 -10.58
C LEU A 418 -10.55 -26.87 -11.14
N LYS A 419 -10.63 -27.96 -10.39
CA LYS A 419 -11.29 -29.22 -10.79
C LYS A 419 -12.79 -29.08 -11.07
N ASN A 420 -13.42 -28.02 -10.58
CA ASN A 420 -14.85 -27.77 -10.77
C ASN A 420 -15.18 -27.15 -12.13
N TYR A 421 -14.22 -26.90 -13.00
CA TYR A 421 -14.37 -26.18 -14.26
C TYR A 421 -13.57 -26.85 -15.38
N GLU A 422 -13.99 -26.62 -16.62
CA GLU A 422 -13.24 -27.04 -17.80
C GLU A 422 -12.29 -25.94 -18.27
N TRP A 423 -11.05 -26.34 -18.56
CA TRP A 423 -9.97 -25.46 -19.00
C TRP A 423 -9.32 -26.00 -20.27
N GLU A 424 -8.92 -25.13 -21.20
CA GLU A 424 -8.07 -25.54 -22.33
C GLU A 424 -6.68 -25.98 -21.85
N GLY A 425 -6.16 -25.36 -20.78
CA GLY A 425 -4.91 -25.72 -20.15
C GLY A 425 -4.74 -25.11 -18.78
N VAL A 426 -4.16 -25.87 -17.88
CA VAL A 426 -3.73 -25.40 -16.55
C VAL A 426 -2.30 -25.83 -16.32
N TYR A 427 -1.44 -24.89 -16.00
CA TYR A 427 -0.03 -25.11 -15.74
C TYR A 427 0.31 -24.56 -14.35
N LEU A 428 0.76 -25.42 -13.47
CA LEU A 428 1.09 -25.12 -12.08
C LEU A 428 2.60 -25.04 -11.92
N VAL A 429 3.11 -23.93 -11.44
CA VAL A 429 4.56 -23.63 -11.41
C VAL A 429 5.02 -23.30 -10.00
N GLY A 430 5.95 -24.06 -9.48
CA GLY A 430 6.56 -23.85 -8.17
C GLY A 430 6.54 -25.10 -7.29
N SER A 431 7.42 -25.11 -6.30
CA SER A 431 7.66 -26.27 -5.41
C SER A 431 6.47 -26.57 -4.51
N ASN A 432 5.61 -25.60 -4.20
CA ASN A 432 4.40 -25.82 -3.41
C ASN A 432 3.29 -26.42 -4.26
N PHE A 433 3.05 -25.91 -5.47
CA PHE A 433 2.10 -26.53 -6.40
C PHE A 433 2.56 -27.93 -6.79
N ALA A 434 3.86 -28.19 -6.99
CA ALA A 434 4.40 -29.50 -7.33
C ALA A 434 4.08 -30.60 -6.29
N LYS A 435 3.79 -30.20 -5.04
CA LYS A 435 3.42 -31.12 -3.95
C LYS A 435 1.93 -31.40 -3.85
N THR A 436 1.09 -30.71 -4.65
CA THR A 436 -0.37 -30.89 -4.60
C THR A 436 -0.81 -32.14 -5.36
N GLN A 437 -1.98 -32.67 -4.97
CA GLN A 437 -2.65 -33.73 -5.73
C GLN A 437 -3.44 -33.09 -6.88
N SER A 438 -2.86 -33.08 -8.07
CA SER A 438 -3.36 -32.34 -9.23
C SER A 438 -3.49 -33.23 -10.47
N PRO A 439 -4.59 -33.11 -11.25
CA PRO A 439 -4.68 -33.70 -12.58
C PRO A 439 -3.94 -32.89 -13.66
N TYR A 440 -3.45 -31.68 -13.30
CA TYR A 440 -2.84 -30.75 -14.23
C TYR A 440 -1.32 -30.88 -14.24
N PRO A 441 -0.62 -30.52 -15.35
CA PRO A 441 0.84 -30.42 -15.40
C PRO A 441 1.42 -29.52 -14.30
N GLN A 442 2.44 -30.05 -13.62
CA GLN A 442 3.13 -29.38 -12.53
C GLN A 442 4.61 -29.26 -12.86
N TYR A 443 5.20 -28.08 -12.59
CA TYR A 443 6.61 -27.77 -12.81
C TYR A 443 7.20 -27.21 -11.53
N GLU A 444 8.24 -27.86 -11.02
CA GLU A 444 8.81 -27.50 -9.71
C GLU A 444 9.48 -26.11 -9.71
N THR A 445 9.98 -25.65 -10.87
CA THR A 445 10.64 -24.34 -11.02
C THR A 445 10.11 -23.57 -12.22
N PHE A 446 10.31 -22.25 -12.20
CA PHE A 446 10.04 -21.40 -13.35
C PHE A 446 10.87 -21.82 -14.57
N GLU A 447 12.13 -22.17 -14.37
CA GLU A 447 13.06 -22.55 -15.43
C GLU A 447 12.57 -23.82 -16.14
N ALA A 448 12.14 -24.84 -15.40
CA ALA A 448 11.55 -26.06 -15.97
C ALA A 448 10.29 -25.76 -16.82
N PHE A 449 9.43 -24.85 -16.36
CA PHE A 449 8.28 -24.44 -17.15
C PHE A 449 8.66 -23.61 -18.37
N LYS A 450 9.64 -22.71 -18.23
CA LYS A 450 10.13 -21.86 -19.30
C LYS A 450 10.68 -22.65 -20.50
N GLU A 451 11.29 -23.80 -20.27
CA GLU A 451 11.77 -24.70 -21.35
C GLU A 451 10.63 -25.32 -22.14
N VAL A 452 9.53 -25.63 -21.49
CA VAL A 452 8.34 -26.26 -22.09
C VAL A 452 7.42 -25.21 -22.73
N PHE A 453 7.33 -24.02 -22.16
CA PHE A 453 6.39 -22.97 -22.55
C PHE A 453 6.40 -22.65 -24.07
N PRO A 454 7.54 -22.58 -24.78
CA PRO A 454 7.59 -22.35 -26.23
C PRO A 454 7.02 -23.48 -27.07
N THR A 455 6.91 -24.69 -26.50
CA THR A 455 6.34 -25.87 -27.21
C THR A 455 4.80 -25.92 -27.11
N LEU A 456 4.24 -25.11 -26.20
CA LEU A 456 2.80 -25.00 -26.01
C LEU A 456 2.21 -24.08 -27.07
N SER A 457 1.16 -24.55 -27.75
CA SER A 457 0.45 -23.77 -28.77
C SER A 457 -0.81 -23.16 -28.22
N PHE A 458 -0.80 -21.83 -28.04
CA PHE A 458 -1.98 -21.07 -27.64
C PHE A 458 -2.45 -20.23 -28.83
N ASN A 459 -3.64 -20.51 -29.33
CA ASN A 459 -4.25 -19.78 -30.44
C ASN A 459 -5.66 -19.32 -30.04
N ASN A 460 -5.86 -18.03 -30.12
CA ASN A 460 -7.12 -17.37 -29.72
C ASN A 460 -7.57 -17.75 -28.29
N CYS A 461 -6.62 -17.76 -27.36
CA CYS A 461 -6.88 -18.08 -25.95
C CYS A 461 -6.92 -16.80 -25.09
N LEU A 462 -7.60 -16.91 -23.96
CA LEU A 462 -7.52 -15.96 -22.83
C LEU A 462 -6.66 -16.60 -21.75
N LEU A 463 -5.48 -16.03 -21.49
CA LEU A 463 -4.52 -16.56 -20.54
C LEU A 463 -4.54 -15.73 -19.24
N LEU A 464 -4.66 -16.40 -18.09
CA LEU A 464 -4.35 -15.81 -16.79
C LEU A 464 -2.92 -16.20 -16.39
N ILE A 465 -2.05 -15.22 -16.13
CA ILE A 465 -0.70 -15.44 -15.58
C ILE A 465 -0.64 -14.81 -14.20
N LYS A 466 -0.54 -15.64 -13.15
CA LYS A 466 -0.53 -15.17 -11.77
C LYS A 466 0.38 -16.00 -10.88
N GLY A 467 1.16 -15.32 -10.01
CA GLY A 467 2.04 -15.93 -9.04
C GLY A 467 2.64 -14.89 -8.10
N SER A 468 3.29 -15.33 -7.04
CA SER A 468 4.03 -14.45 -6.13
C SER A 468 5.17 -13.72 -6.84
N ARG A 469 5.55 -12.55 -6.32
CA ARG A 469 6.57 -11.69 -6.93
C ARG A 469 7.89 -12.42 -7.24
N GLY A 470 8.31 -13.31 -6.35
CA GLY A 470 9.54 -14.08 -6.52
C GLY A 470 9.50 -15.10 -7.67
N MET A 471 8.31 -15.47 -8.16
CA MET A 471 8.14 -16.35 -9.33
C MET A 471 8.45 -15.61 -10.64
N ALA A 472 8.22 -14.31 -10.69
CA ALA A 472 8.46 -13.42 -11.84
C ALA A 472 7.92 -14.01 -13.17
N LEU A 473 6.67 -14.51 -13.15
CA LEU A 473 6.04 -15.20 -14.29
C LEU A 473 5.81 -14.28 -15.50
N GLU A 474 5.82 -12.97 -15.33
CA GLU A 474 5.74 -11.99 -16.42
C GLU A 474 6.85 -12.18 -17.47
N ARG A 475 7.97 -12.81 -17.09
CA ARG A 475 9.09 -13.13 -18.00
C ARG A 475 8.69 -14.07 -19.13
N LEU A 476 7.60 -14.84 -18.98
CA LEU A 476 7.12 -15.77 -20.01
C LEU A 476 6.69 -15.05 -21.30
N ILE A 477 6.12 -13.85 -21.16
CA ILE A 477 5.56 -13.09 -22.29
C ILE A 477 6.41 -11.88 -22.70
N GLN A 478 7.48 -11.58 -21.94
CA GLN A 478 8.44 -10.53 -22.25
C GLN A 478 9.58 -10.99 -23.17
N VAL A 479 9.71 -12.30 -23.39
CA VAL A 479 10.72 -12.87 -24.30
C VAL A 479 10.22 -12.74 -25.73
N LYS A 480 10.72 -11.76 -26.44
CA LYS A 480 10.74 -11.74 -27.91
C LYS A 480 12.09 -12.27 -28.39
#